data_2d1e0c9b39008be59c94d1bccd1d9bcf
#
_entry.id   2d1e0c9b39008be59c94d1bccd1d9bcf
#
_cell.length_a   1.000
_cell.length_b   1.000
_cell.length_c   1.000
_cell.angle_alpha   90.00
_cell.angle_beta   90.00
_cell.angle_gamma   90.00
#
_symmetry.space_group_name_H-M   'P 1'
#
loop_
_entity.id
_entity.type
_entity.pdbx_description
1 polymer ?
#
loop_
_entity_poly.entity_id
_entity_poly.type
_entity_poly.pdbx_seq_one_letter_code
_entity_poly.pdbx_strand_id
1 'polypeptide(L)'
;MLNEKPKGGTEIQFEYLEKYVDKQLLDQVQITTSVPEKIPLHPTKLNILWQKNSYDQPNIAPWMSDKSNHDKYDWYVFNSHWSHEKFRMMYNLPNHKCIVIKNGLGKDIKQAAPYKQGQPLKIIHQNTPWRGLSVLLGAMQLVKNPLITLDVYSSTEVYGKNFYEKNDKAYESLYEQARNLPNVNYIGYKPNDYILDNLHNYNMYVYPSIFEETSCISLLESM
;
A
#
# COMPACT_ATOMS: atom_id res chain seq x y z
N MET A 1 -14.68 -8.03 15.05
CA MET A 1 -14.18 -6.82 15.72
C MET A 1 -13.43 -6.00 14.69
N LEU A 2 -13.64 -4.67 14.66
CA LEU A 2 -12.90 -3.77 13.78
C LEU A 2 -11.42 -3.71 14.20
N ASN A 3 -10.54 -3.47 13.22
CA ASN A 3 -9.11 -3.33 13.48
C ASN A 3 -8.82 -2.03 14.26
N GLU A 4 -8.31 -2.15 15.48
CA GLU A 4 -8.07 -0.97 16.35
C GLU A 4 -6.90 -0.11 15.83
N LYS A 5 -5.88 -0.73 15.22
CA LYS A 5 -4.69 -0.04 14.71
C LYS A 5 -4.62 -0.12 13.20
N PRO A 6 -4.09 0.91 12.52
CA PRO A 6 -3.81 0.83 11.09
C PRO A 6 -2.81 -0.31 10.80
N LYS A 7 -3.03 -1.03 9.72
CA LYS A 7 -2.13 -2.07 9.22
C LYS A 7 -2.04 -2.01 7.69
N GLY A 8 -1.74 -0.82 7.20
CA GLY A 8 -1.47 -0.59 5.79
C GLY A 8 -0.04 -0.98 5.40
N GLY A 9 0.32 -0.70 4.16
CA GLY A 9 1.64 -1.08 3.63
C GLY A 9 2.83 -0.50 4.40
N THR A 10 2.70 0.69 4.98
CA THR A 10 3.77 1.30 5.79
C THR A 10 4.03 0.50 7.06
N GLU A 11 2.97 0.15 7.78
CA GLU A 11 3.03 -0.61 9.02
C GLU A 11 3.58 -2.02 8.77
N ILE A 12 3.13 -2.69 7.73
CA ILE A 12 3.62 -4.03 7.33
C ILE A 12 5.12 -3.98 7.03
N GLN A 13 5.59 -3.00 6.27
CA GLN A 13 7.01 -2.88 5.95
C GLN A 13 7.86 -2.54 7.19
N PHE A 14 7.31 -1.81 8.16
CA PHE A 14 7.99 -1.52 9.40
C PHE A 14 8.09 -2.78 10.29
N GLU A 15 7.03 -3.58 10.38
CA GLU A 15 7.05 -4.89 11.05
C GLU A 15 8.11 -5.83 10.43
N TYR A 16 8.27 -5.83 9.10
CA TYR A 16 9.30 -6.62 8.42
C TYR A 16 10.70 -6.11 8.75
N LEU A 17 10.88 -4.78 8.80
CA LEU A 17 12.14 -4.19 9.22
C LEU A 17 12.53 -4.65 10.63
N GLU A 18 11.61 -4.55 11.59
CA GLU A 18 11.84 -5.00 12.97
C GLU A 18 12.09 -6.50 13.10
N LYS A 19 11.49 -7.31 12.24
CA LYS A 19 11.63 -8.76 12.24
C LYS A 19 12.96 -9.26 11.66
N TYR A 20 13.45 -8.60 10.60
CA TYR A 20 14.56 -9.13 9.80
C TYR A 20 15.87 -8.36 9.96
N VAL A 21 15.85 -7.16 10.52
CA VAL A 21 17.06 -6.38 10.77
C VAL A 21 17.52 -6.54 12.20
N ASP A 22 18.84 -6.68 12.38
CA ASP A 22 19.44 -6.79 13.69
C ASP A 22 19.05 -5.60 14.57
N LYS A 23 18.60 -5.90 15.78
CA LYS A 23 18.17 -4.90 16.76
C LYS A 23 19.28 -3.90 17.08
N GLN A 24 20.55 -4.35 17.15
CA GLN A 24 21.70 -3.47 17.43
C GLN A 24 21.87 -2.41 16.33
N LEU A 25 21.53 -2.72 15.08
CA LEU A 25 21.52 -1.75 13.97
C LEU A 25 20.34 -0.81 14.09
N LEU A 26 19.15 -1.33 14.39
CA LEU A 26 17.94 -0.50 14.58
C LEU A 26 18.10 0.46 15.76
N ASP A 27 18.82 0.09 16.80
CA ASP A 27 19.06 0.95 17.95
C ASP A 27 19.98 2.16 17.63
N GLN A 28 20.69 2.14 16.50
CA GLN A 28 21.55 3.24 16.04
C GLN A 28 20.81 4.27 15.18
N VAL A 29 19.61 3.97 14.76
CA VAL A 29 18.83 4.82 13.85
C VAL A 29 17.51 5.25 14.48
N GLN A 30 16.98 6.38 14.03
CA GLN A 30 15.61 6.78 14.24
C GLN A 30 14.91 6.91 12.90
N ILE A 31 13.91 6.08 12.68
CA ILE A 31 13.18 6.05 11.41
C ILE A 31 11.84 6.75 11.57
N THR A 32 11.67 7.86 10.85
CA THR A 32 10.39 8.54 10.67
C THR A 32 9.76 8.10 9.36
N THR A 33 8.52 7.62 9.38
CA THR A 33 7.83 7.16 8.16
C THR A 33 6.92 8.24 7.59
N SER A 34 7.04 8.48 6.29
CA SER A 34 6.20 9.33 5.45
C SER A 34 6.17 10.81 5.81
N VAL A 35 5.66 11.18 7.00
CA VAL A 35 5.48 12.58 7.40
C VAL A 35 6.68 13.06 8.18
N PRO A 36 7.41 14.07 7.67
CA PRO A 36 8.57 14.63 8.37
C PRO A 36 8.19 15.14 9.76
N GLU A 37 9.12 14.99 10.71
CA GLU A 37 8.96 15.45 12.10
C GLU A 37 7.70 14.92 12.83
N LYS A 38 7.06 13.85 12.31
CA LYS A 38 5.98 13.13 13.01
C LYS A 38 6.43 12.64 14.40
N ILE A 39 7.71 12.33 14.54
CA ILE A 39 8.41 12.11 15.80
C ILE A 39 9.61 13.08 15.87
N PRO A 40 9.96 13.59 17.07
CA PRO A 40 11.11 14.47 17.23
C PRO A 40 12.41 13.81 16.75
N LEU A 41 13.30 14.59 16.15
CA LEU A 41 14.62 14.10 15.75
C LEU A 41 15.44 13.65 16.97
N HIS A 42 16.16 12.54 16.82
CA HIS A 42 17.00 12.03 17.90
C HIS A 42 18.36 12.75 17.90
N PRO A 43 18.88 13.19 19.05
CA PRO A 43 20.08 14.01 19.10
C PRO A 43 21.37 13.25 18.78
N THR A 44 21.39 11.92 18.90
CA THR A 44 22.60 11.10 18.78
C THR A 44 22.50 9.90 17.82
N LYS A 45 21.29 9.58 17.34
CA LYS A 45 21.07 8.52 16.35
C LYS A 45 21.03 9.12 14.94
N LEU A 46 21.27 8.30 13.94
CA LEU A 46 21.02 8.68 12.55
C LEU A 46 19.50 8.83 12.34
N ASN A 47 19.09 10.00 11.91
CA ASN A 47 17.69 10.31 11.61
C ASN A 47 17.39 9.99 10.14
N ILE A 48 16.50 9.04 9.92
CA ILE A 48 16.11 8.56 8.58
C ILE A 48 14.67 8.94 8.32
N LEU A 49 14.39 9.61 7.21
CA LEU A 49 13.05 9.78 6.70
C LEU A 49 12.76 8.71 5.64
N TRP A 50 11.97 7.71 6.02
CA TRP A 50 11.55 6.64 5.11
C TRP A 50 10.24 7.00 4.42
N GLN A 51 10.36 7.47 3.19
CA GLN A 51 9.24 7.99 2.41
C GLN A 51 8.41 6.85 1.81
N LYS A 52 7.13 6.81 2.16
CA LYS A 52 6.15 5.84 1.68
C LYS A 52 4.97 6.51 0.95
N ASN A 53 4.81 7.81 1.13
CA ASN A 53 3.71 8.59 0.55
C ASN A 53 4.18 9.34 -0.70
N SER A 54 3.22 9.83 -1.49
CA SER A 54 3.51 10.67 -2.66
C SER A 54 4.06 12.04 -2.24
N TYR A 55 4.83 12.64 -3.14
CA TYR A 55 5.54 13.90 -2.94
C TYR A 55 4.60 15.11 -2.73
N ASP A 56 3.40 15.07 -3.31
CA ASP A 56 2.43 16.17 -3.38
C ASP A 56 1.44 16.21 -2.20
N GLN A 57 1.61 15.32 -1.21
CA GLN A 57 0.68 15.29 -0.08
C GLN A 57 0.76 16.53 0.79
N PRO A 58 -0.39 17.09 1.24
CA PRO A 58 -0.45 18.34 2.00
C PRO A 58 0.35 18.36 3.31
N ASN A 59 0.58 17.20 3.91
CA ASN A 59 1.37 17.04 5.13
C ASN A 59 2.88 16.78 4.86
N ILE A 60 3.29 16.79 3.61
CA ILE A 60 4.68 16.54 3.18
C ILE A 60 5.22 17.73 2.40
N ALA A 61 4.48 18.20 1.40
CA ALA A 61 4.92 19.21 0.45
C ALA A 61 5.41 20.51 1.09
N PRO A 62 4.74 21.11 2.09
CA PRO A 62 5.23 22.34 2.71
C PRO A 62 6.59 22.18 3.39
N TRP A 63 6.79 21.08 4.11
CA TRP A 63 8.06 20.79 4.78
C TRP A 63 9.20 20.56 3.78
N MET A 64 8.94 19.79 2.73
CA MET A 64 9.91 19.46 1.68
C MET A 64 10.26 20.67 0.81
N SER A 65 9.36 21.63 0.65
CA SER A 65 9.60 22.87 -0.13
C SER A 65 10.57 23.82 0.56
N ASP A 66 10.70 23.73 1.88
CA ASP A 66 11.68 24.54 2.63
C ASP A 66 13.04 23.83 2.64
N LYS A 67 13.97 24.34 1.85
CA LYS A 67 15.33 23.77 1.72
C LYS A 67 16.12 23.78 3.02
N SER A 68 15.80 24.66 3.98
CA SER A 68 16.46 24.66 5.29
C SER A 68 16.17 23.39 6.10
N ASN A 69 15.11 22.64 5.75
CA ASN A 69 14.77 21.38 6.38
C ASN A 69 15.61 20.19 5.84
N HIS A 70 16.23 20.31 4.65
CA HIS A 70 16.86 19.17 4.00
C HIS A 70 18.08 18.63 4.74
N ASP A 71 18.67 19.41 5.64
CA ASP A 71 19.79 18.96 6.47
C ASP A 71 19.36 18.31 7.80
N LYS A 72 18.08 18.36 8.15
CA LYS A 72 17.56 17.79 9.40
C LYS A 72 17.59 16.26 9.45
N TYR A 73 17.50 15.60 8.30
CA TYR A 73 17.67 14.14 8.20
C TYR A 73 19.03 13.80 7.63
N ASP A 74 19.61 12.72 8.15
CA ASP A 74 20.87 12.17 7.65
C ASP A 74 20.61 11.44 6.31
N TRP A 75 19.47 10.73 6.22
CA TRP A 75 19.09 9.97 5.02
C TRP A 75 17.62 10.10 4.68
N TYR A 76 17.34 10.14 3.37
CA TYR A 76 16.03 10.04 2.75
C TYR A 76 15.95 8.69 2.03
N VAL A 77 15.08 7.79 2.51
CA VAL A 77 14.90 6.47 1.95
C VAL A 77 13.59 6.42 1.18
N PHE A 78 13.63 6.00 -0.08
CA PHE A 78 12.47 5.90 -0.97
C PHE A 78 12.18 4.44 -1.29
N ASN A 79 10.89 4.10 -1.42
CA ASN A 79 10.45 2.73 -1.73
C ASN A 79 10.50 2.38 -3.23
N SER A 80 10.81 3.35 -4.11
CA SER A 80 10.97 3.15 -5.54
C SER A 80 11.82 4.25 -6.19
N HIS A 81 12.37 3.96 -7.37
CA HIS A 81 13.05 4.96 -8.18
C HIS A 81 12.10 6.08 -8.63
N TRP A 82 10.85 5.73 -8.94
CA TRP A 82 9.82 6.72 -9.29
C TRP A 82 9.62 7.73 -8.14
N SER A 83 9.42 7.24 -6.91
CA SER A 83 9.26 8.09 -5.74
C SER A 83 10.49 8.99 -5.53
N HIS A 84 11.71 8.41 -5.55
CA HIS A 84 12.95 9.16 -5.44
C HIS A 84 13.03 10.28 -6.50
N GLU A 85 12.75 9.96 -7.76
CA GLU A 85 12.85 10.92 -8.85
C GLU A 85 11.83 12.07 -8.71
N LYS A 86 10.59 11.75 -8.31
CA LYS A 86 9.56 12.78 -8.04
C LYS A 86 10.01 13.76 -6.94
N PHE A 87 10.49 13.24 -5.81
CA PHE A 87 11.01 14.10 -4.73
C PHE A 87 12.22 14.90 -5.16
N ARG A 88 13.15 14.31 -5.92
CA ARG A 88 14.31 14.99 -6.47
C ARG A 88 13.91 16.14 -7.40
N MET A 89 12.99 15.90 -8.32
CA MET A 89 12.52 16.90 -9.30
C MET A 89 11.78 18.06 -8.64
N MET A 90 10.92 17.75 -7.66
CA MET A 90 10.07 18.75 -7.03
C MET A 90 10.80 19.57 -5.96
N TYR A 91 11.68 18.95 -5.19
CA TYR A 91 12.27 19.57 -4.00
C TYR A 91 13.78 19.77 -4.08
N ASN A 92 14.42 19.18 -5.10
CA ASN A 92 15.88 19.24 -5.27
C ASN A 92 16.63 18.74 -4.01
N LEU A 93 16.19 17.61 -3.45
CA LEU A 93 16.85 16.99 -2.30
C LEU A 93 18.32 16.67 -2.61
N PRO A 94 19.22 16.77 -1.61
CA PRO A 94 20.65 16.47 -1.79
C PRO A 94 20.82 14.98 -2.14
N ASN A 95 21.26 14.71 -3.37
CA ASN A 95 21.33 13.36 -3.93
C ASN A 95 22.20 12.41 -3.10
N HIS A 96 23.25 12.91 -2.46
CA HIS A 96 24.14 12.12 -1.61
C HIS A 96 23.48 11.63 -0.30
N LYS A 97 22.33 12.19 0.08
CA LYS A 97 21.50 11.74 1.22
C LYS A 97 20.34 10.84 0.80
N CYS A 98 20.16 10.57 -0.50
CA CYS A 98 19.00 9.84 -1.01
C CYS A 98 19.39 8.39 -1.38
N ILE A 99 18.55 7.44 -0.95
CA ILE A 99 18.73 6.02 -1.26
C ILE A 99 17.38 5.37 -1.60
N VAL A 100 17.38 4.41 -2.52
CA VAL A 100 16.19 3.61 -2.85
C VAL A 100 16.33 2.24 -2.22
N ILE A 101 15.40 1.92 -1.30
CA ILE A 101 15.24 0.58 -0.72
C ILE A 101 13.81 0.14 -1.03
N LYS A 102 13.66 -0.78 -1.97
CA LYS A 102 12.35 -1.28 -2.41
C LYS A 102 11.62 -2.02 -1.28
N ASN A 103 10.29 -2.06 -1.36
CA ASN A 103 9.48 -2.87 -0.45
C ASN A 103 9.87 -4.35 -0.56
N GLY A 104 9.91 -5.03 0.59
CA GLY A 104 10.14 -6.46 0.68
C GLY A 104 8.85 -7.26 0.90
N LEU A 105 8.92 -8.56 0.68
CA LEU A 105 7.89 -9.53 1.05
C LEU A 105 8.29 -10.20 2.37
N GLY A 106 7.35 -10.30 3.30
CA GLY A 106 7.62 -10.77 4.66
C GLY A 106 7.47 -12.26 4.87
N LYS A 107 6.95 -12.98 3.88
CA LYS A 107 6.85 -14.44 3.89
C LYS A 107 6.81 -14.98 2.46
N ASP A 108 7.11 -16.27 2.34
CA ASP A 108 6.92 -16.99 1.10
C ASP A 108 5.41 -17.09 0.80
N ILE A 109 5.04 -16.72 -0.41
CA ILE A 109 3.66 -16.80 -0.90
C ILE A 109 3.53 -18.09 -1.69
N LYS A 110 2.48 -18.86 -1.37
CA LYS A 110 2.21 -20.10 -2.07
C LYS A 110 1.88 -19.81 -3.53
N GLN A 111 2.57 -20.47 -4.45
CA GLN A 111 2.37 -20.30 -5.87
C GLN A 111 1.00 -20.85 -6.32
N ALA A 112 0.29 -20.08 -7.13
CA ALA A 112 -0.95 -20.52 -7.77
C ALA A 112 -0.66 -21.57 -8.85
N ALA A 113 -1.62 -22.47 -9.08
CA ALA A 113 -1.55 -23.39 -10.21
C ALA A 113 -1.68 -22.60 -11.53
N PRO A 114 -0.96 -22.99 -12.60
CA PRO A 114 -1.08 -22.36 -13.90
C PRO A 114 -2.54 -22.39 -14.41
N TYR A 115 -3.04 -21.24 -14.87
CA TYR A 115 -4.36 -21.17 -15.48
C TYR A 115 -4.42 -21.97 -16.78
N LYS A 116 -5.51 -22.73 -16.98
CA LYS A 116 -5.78 -23.45 -18.22
C LYS A 116 -7.02 -22.86 -18.89
N GLN A 117 -6.92 -22.63 -20.21
CA GLN A 117 -8.04 -22.10 -20.99
C GLN A 117 -9.30 -22.95 -20.82
N GLY A 118 -10.46 -22.29 -20.67
CA GLY A 118 -11.75 -22.93 -20.45
C GLY A 118 -12.09 -23.23 -18.99
N GLN A 119 -11.16 -23.03 -18.06
CA GLN A 119 -11.44 -23.10 -16.62
C GLN A 119 -12.04 -21.78 -16.09
N PRO A 120 -12.70 -21.79 -14.92
CA PRO A 120 -13.09 -20.56 -14.25
C PRO A 120 -11.87 -19.66 -13.97
N LEU A 121 -12.00 -18.39 -14.34
CA LEU A 121 -11.01 -17.36 -14.07
C LEU A 121 -11.41 -16.61 -12.79
N LYS A 122 -10.67 -16.84 -11.71
CA LYS A 122 -10.88 -16.17 -10.43
C LYS A 122 -9.96 -14.96 -10.31
N ILE A 123 -10.56 -13.78 -10.20
CA ILE A 123 -9.86 -12.51 -10.09
C ILE A 123 -9.92 -12.03 -8.64
N ILE A 124 -8.85 -11.41 -8.15
CA ILE A 124 -8.82 -10.72 -6.87
C ILE A 124 -8.52 -9.24 -7.03
N HIS A 125 -9.19 -8.42 -6.22
CA HIS A 125 -8.86 -7.03 -5.97
C HIS A 125 -8.73 -6.80 -4.45
N GLN A 126 -7.61 -6.27 -3.99
CA GLN A 126 -7.29 -6.16 -2.55
C GLN A 126 -6.78 -4.76 -2.16
N ASN A 127 -7.34 -3.72 -2.76
CA ASN A 127 -6.96 -2.34 -2.50
C ASN A 127 -8.12 -1.54 -1.89
N THR A 128 -7.79 -0.41 -1.28
CA THR A 128 -8.79 0.52 -0.75
C THR A 128 -9.71 1.06 -1.86
N PRO A 129 -10.96 1.44 -1.56
CA PRO A 129 -11.98 1.69 -2.57
C PRO A 129 -11.64 2.83 -3.55
N TRP A 130 -10.90 3.86 -3.12
CA TRP A 130 -10.49 4.97 -3.98
C TRP A 130 -9.35 4.63 -4.96
N ARG A 131 -8.81 3.42 -4.89
CA ARG A 131 -7.69 2.99 -5.74
C ARG A 131 -8.14 2.21 -6.97
N GLY A 132 -9.24 2.65 -7.60
CA GLY A 132 -9.70 2.11 -8.88
C GLY A 132 -10.79 1.04 -8.80
N LEU A 133 -11.40 0.79 -7.63
CA LEU A 133 -12.51 -0.16 -7.51
C LEU A 133 -13.69 0.21 -8.42
N SER A 134 -14.02 1.50 -8.54
CA SER A 134 -15.10 1.97 -9.44
C SER A 134 -14.85 1.62 -10.91
N VAL A 135 -13.60 1.76 -11.36
CA VAL A 135 -13.20 1.40 -12.73
C VAL A 135 -13.34 -0.11 -12.94
N LEU A 136 -12.89 -0.90 -11.96
CA LEU A 136 -12.97 -2.36 -12.02
C LEU A 136 -14.43 -2.85 -12.06
N LEU A 137 -15.30 -2.32 -11.21
CA LEU A 137 -16.71 -2.68 -11.20
C LEU A 137 -17.41 -2.28 -12.52
N GLY A 138 -17.06 -1.11 -13.08
CA GLY A 138 -17.52 -0.72 -14.41
C GLY A 138 -17.12 -1.72 -15.50
N ALA A 139 -15.89 -2.22 -15.45
CA ALA A 139 -15.43 -3.27 -16.36
C ALA A 139 -16.18 -4.59 -16.13
N MET A 140 -16.40 -5.00 -14.87
CA MET A 140 -17.10 -6.24 -14.53
C MET A 140 -18.57 -6.24 -14.98
N GLN A 141 -19.24 -5.09 -15.07
CA GLN A 141 -20.60 -4.97 -15.67
C GLN A 141 -20.65 -5.40 -17.14
N LEU A 142 -19.55 -5.23 -17.86
CA LEU A 142 -19.44 -5.59 -19.28
C LEU A 142 -19.08 -7.06 -19.49
N VAL A 143 -18.56 -7.72 -18.46
CA VAL A 143 -18.17 -9.14 -18.52
C VAL A 143 -19.44 -10.02 -18.52
N LYS A 144 -19.68 -10.73 -19.64
CA LYS A 144 -20.83 -11.63 -19.82
C LYS A 144 -20.49 -13.10 -19.59
N ASN A 145 -19.21 -13.43 -19.49
CA ASN A 145 -18.78 -14.81 -19.27
C ASN A 145 -18.94 -15.20 -17.79
N PRO A 146 -19.83 -16.16 -17.43
CA PRO A 146 -20.06 -16.54 -16.04
C PRO A 146 -18.87 -17.28 -15.40
N LEU A 147 -17.90 -17.70 -16.20
CA LEU A 147 -16.66 -18.32 -15.68
C LEU A 147 -15.67 -17.28 -15.17
N ILE A 148 -15.91 -15.99 -15.35
CA ILE A 148 -15.07 -14.92 -14.86
C ILE A 148 -15.70 -14.32 -13.60
N THR A 149 -15.03 -14.49 -12.46
CA THR A 149 -15.51 -14.01 -11.15
C THR A 149 -14.48 -13.12 -10.48
N LEU A 150 -14.93 -12.16 -9.70
CA LEU A 150 -14.10 -11.21 -8.96
C LEU A 150 -14.41 -11.27 -7.46
N ASP A 151 -13.41 -11.51 -6.66
CA ASP A 151 -13.45 -11.31 -5.21
C ASP A 151 -12.85 -9.94 -4.85
N VAL A 152 -13.63 -9.14 -4.10
CA VAL A 152 -13.24 -7.78 -3.71
C VAL A 152 -12.97 -7.71 -2.22
N TYR A 153 -11.69 -7.60 -1.87
CA TYR A 153 -11.19 -7.31 -0.53
C TYR A 153 -10.91 -5.81 -0.43
N SER A 154 -11.93 -5.02 -0.17
CA SER A 154 -11.81 -3.55 -0.17
C SER A 154 -12.60 -2.94 0.99
N SER A 155 -11.92 -2.14 1.79
CA SER A 155 -12.49 -1.35 2.89
C SER A 155 -11.49 -0.31 3.35
N THR A 156 -11.96 0.71 4.04
CA THR A 156 -11.11 1.69 4.72
C THR A 156 -10.62 1.18 6.09
N GLU A 157 -11.12 0.02 6.56
CA GLU A 157 -10.76 -0.59 7.85
C GLU A 157 -9.27 -0.92 7.98
N VAL A 158 -8.56 -1.09 6.85
CA VAL A 158 -7.10 -1.27 6.83
C VAL A 158 -6.34 -0.15 7.57
N TYR A 159 -6.92 1.04 7.65
CA TYR A 159 -6.36 2.18 8.38
C TYR A 159 -6.87 2.32 9.82
N GLY A 160 -7.52 1.28 10.34
CA GLY A 160 -8.01 1.19 11.72
C GLY A 160 -9.40 1.78 11.92
N LYS A 161 -9.98 1.46 13.07
CA LYS A 161 -11.36 1.77 13.43
C LYS A 161 -11.73 3.25 13.27
N ASN A 162 -10.90 4.16 13.80
CA ASN A 162 -11.19 5.59 13.73
C ASN A 162 -11.29 6.12 12.29
N PHE A 163 -10.45 5.60 11.40
CA PHE A 163 -10.49 5.98 9.99
C PHE A 163 -11.70 5.39 9.30
N TYR A 164 -12.01 4.13 9.58
CA TYR A 164 -13.19 3.43 9.07
C TYR A 164 -14.48 4.16 9.42
N GLU A 165 -14.72 4.45 10.69
CA GLU A 165 -15.96 5.12 11.19
C GLU A 165 -16.19 6.49 10.52
N LYS A 166 -15.11 7.18 10.16
CA LYS A 166 -15.19 8.52 9.54
C LYS A 166 -15.36 8.49 8.03
N ASN A 167 -14.81 7.47 7.35
CA ASN A 167 -14.61 7.53 5.90
C ASN A 167 -15.32 6.42 5.11
N ASP A 168 -15.57 5.24 5.70
CA ASP A 168 -16.03 4.07 4.95
C ASP A 168 -17.41 4.26 4.33
N LYS A 169 -18.30 4.96 5.05
CA LYS A 169 -19.67 5.26 4.58
C LYS A 169 -19.71 5.99 3.24
N ALA A 170 -18.69 6.78 2.91
CA ALA A 170 -18.60 7.48 1.63
C ALA A 170 -18.49 6.52 0.42
N TYR A 171 -18.11 5.26 0.66
CA TYR A 171 -17.94 4.23 -0.35
C TYR A 171 -19.08 3.20 -0.38
N GLU A 172 -20.12 3.33 0.47
CA GLU A 172 -21.21 2.34 0.57
C GLU A 172 -21.91 2.10 -0.76
N SER A 173 -22.17 3.15 -1.54
CA SER A 173 -22.77 3.00 -2.87
C SER A 173 -21.90 2.14 -3.81
N LEU A 174 -20.58 2.23 -3.69
CA LEU A 174 -19.64 1.43 -4.47
C LEU A 174 -19.63 -0.03 -3.99
N TYR A 175 -19.74 -0.25 -2.69
CA TYR A 175 -19.86 -1.60 -2.13
C TYR A 175 -21.19 -2.25 -2.48
N GLU A 176 -22.30 -1.51 -2.50
CA GLU A 176 -23.59 -1.98 -2.97
C GLU A 176 -23.55 -2.34 -4.45
N GLN A 177 -22.91 -1.52 -5.28
CA GLN A 177 -22.68 -1.87 -6.69
C GLN A 177 -21.95 -3.21 -6.81
N ALA A 178 -20.90 -3.43 -6.01
CA ALA A 178 -20.16 -4.69 -6.01
C ALA A 178 -21.06 -5.89 -5.61
N ARG A 179 -21.89 -5.75 -4.57
CA ARG A 179 -22.81 -6.80 -4.09
C ARG A 179 -23.90 -7.15 -5.12
N ASN A 180 -24.29 -6.19 -5.94
CA ASN A 180 -25.37 -6.36 -6.94
C ASN A 180 -24.90 -6.96 -8.27
N LEU A 181 -23.58 -7.08 -8.50
CA LEU A 181 -23.03 -7.70 -9.69
C LEU A 181 -22.96 -9.23 -9.53
N PRO A 182 -23.55 -10.02 -10.44
CA PRO A 182 -23.67 -11.49 -10.26
C PRO A 182 -22.34 -12.23 -10.32
N ASN A 183 -21.31 -11.60 -10.90
CA ASN A 183 -19.98 -12.15 -11.05
C ASN A 183 -18.95 -11.50 -10.09
N VAL A 184 -19.42 -10.74 -9.10
CA VAL A 184 -18.58 -10.07 -8.09
C VAL A 184 -19.01 -10.51 -6.70
N ASN A 185 -18.04 -10.90 -5.88
CA ASN A 185 -18.21 -11.24 -4.48
C ASN A 185 -17.52 -10.17 -3.62
N TYR A 186 -18.31 -9.28 -3.01
CA TYR A 186 -17.77 -8.27 -2.10
C TYR A 186 -17.55 -8.89 -0.71
N ILE A 187 -16.28 -8.98 -0.30
CA ILE A 187 -15.86 -9.61 0.95
C ILE A 187 -15.55 -8.57 2.04
N GLY A 188 -15.16 -7.36 1.64
CA GLY A 188 -14.74 -6.31 2.57
C GLY A 188 -13.32 -6.52 3.10
N TYR A 189 -13.07 -6.04 4.32
CA TYR A 189 -11.74 -6.16 4.96
C TYR A 189 -11.40 -7.60 5.34
N LYS A 190 -10.17 -7.98 5.07
CA LYS A 190 -9.50 -9.15 5.67
C LYS A 190 -8.06 -8.78 6.04
N PRO A 191 -7.50 -9.37 7.11
CA PRO A 191 -6.09 -9.19 7.45
C PRO A 191 -5.17 -9.63 6.30
N ASN A 192 -4.03 -8.96 6.15
CA ASN A 192 -3.07 -9.26 5.08
C ASN A 192 -2.65 -10.74 5.08
N ASP A 193 -2.37 -11.34 6.26
CA ASP A 193 -2.02 -12.76 6.35
C ASP A 193 -3.10 -13.68 5.77
N TYR A 194 -4.38 -13.38 6.03
CA TYR A 194 -5.49 -14.14 5.44
C TYR A 194 -5.47 -14.05 3.91
N ILE A 195 -5.23 -12.86 3.37
CA ILE A 195 -5.17 -12.67 1.91
C ILE A 195 -3.99 -13.45 1.33
N LEU A 196 -2.79 -13.33 1.92
CA LEU A 196 -1.59 -14.03 1.46
C LEU A 196 -1.75 -15.55 1.49
N ASP A 197 -2.37 -16.10 2.54
CA ASP A 197 -2.61 -17.53 2.67
C ASP A 197 -3.59 -18.07 1.61
N ASN A 198 -4.45 -17.22 1.06
CA ASN A 198 -5.47 -17.56 0.08
C ASN A 198 -5.15 -17.09 -1.35
N LEU A 199 -4.10 -16.30 -1.54
CA LEU A 199 -3.78 -15.65 -2.82
C LEU A 199 -3.57 -16.68 -3.96
N HIS A 200 -3.03 -17.86 -3.64
CA HIS A 200 -2.82 -18.96 -4.58
C HIS A 200 -4.11 -19.56 -5.17
N ASN A 201 -5.29 -19.22 -4.63
CA ASN A 201 -6.59 -19.63 -5.15
C ASN A 201 -7.09 -18.76 -6.31
N TYR A 202 -6.39 -17.68 -6.62
CA TYR A 202 -6.72 -16.73 -7.68
C TYR A 202 -5.79 -16.90 -8.87
N ASN A 203 -6.31 -16.59 -10.05
CA ASN A 203 -5.58 -16.68 -11.29
C ASN A 203 -5.03 -15.31 -11.74
N MET A 204 -5.62 -14.22 -11.23
CA MET A 204 -5.28 -12.87 -11.65
C MET A 204 -5.55 -11.86 -10.54
N TYR A 205 -4.58 -11.00 -10.28
CA TYR A 205 -4.78 -9.77 -9.52
C TYR A 205 -5.05 -8.62 -10.48
N VAL A 206 -6.13 -7.86 -10.25
CA VAL A 206 -6.51 -6.72 -11.10
C VAL A 206 -6.56 -5.44 -10.29
N TYR A 207 -5.77 -4.47 -10.72
CA TYR A 207 -5.64 -3.18 -10.08
C TYR A 207 -5.61 -2.04 -11.10
N PRO A 208 -6.78 -1.55 -11.56
CA PRO A 208 -6.87 -0.41 -12.47
C PRO A 208 -6.70 0.90 -11.67
N SER A 209 -5.51 1.12 -11.14
CA SER A 209 -5.22 2.24 -10.24
C SER A 209 -5.49 3.59 -10.91
N ILE A 210 -6.25 4.43 -10.22
CA ILE A 210 -6.40 5.86 -10.50
C ILE A 210 -5.68 6.71 -9.45
N PHE A 211 -4.86 6.08 -8.63
CA PHE A 211 -4.05 6.68 -7.56
C PHE A 211 -2.57 6.62 -7.92
N GLU A 212 -1.81 7.68 -7.64
CA GLU A 212 -0.36 7.68 -7.82
C GLU A 212 0.31 6.76 -6.80
N GLU A 213 0.74 5.60 -7.27
CA GLU A 213 1.41 4.60 -6.43
C GLU A 213 2.91 4.86 -6.33
N THR A 214 3.41 4.93 -5.11
CA THR A 214 4.85 4.98 -4.87
C THR A 214 5.50 3.60 -5.00
N SER A 215 4.84 2.56 -4.48
CA SER A 215 5.20 1.13 -4.62
C SER A 215 4.10 0.26 -4.04
N CYS A 216 3.30 -0.37 -4.88
CA CYS A 216 2.16 -1.19 -4.48
C CYS A 216 2.61 -2.55 -3.91
N ILE A 217 2.43 -2.75 -2.60
CA ILE A 217 2.78 -4.02 -1.93
C ILE A 217 1.86 -5.14 -2.43
N SER A 218 0.56 -4.89 -2.56
CA SER A 218 -0.40 -5.89 -3.05
C SER A 218 -0.05 -6.42 -4.45
N LEU A 219 0.54 -5.58 -5.30
CA LEU A 219 1.05 -6.02 -6.60
C LEU A 219 2.26 -6.93 -6.44
N LEU A 220 3.22 -6.56 -5.59
CA LEU A 220 4.41 -7.37 -5.32
C LEU A 220 4.04 -8.73 -4.72
N GLU A 221 3.05 -8.76 -3.83
CA GLU A 221 2.53 -10.00 -3.22
C GLU A 221 1.82 -10.90 -4.24
N SER A 222 1.29 -10.32 -5.31
CA SER A 222 0.51 -11.04 -6.33
C SER A 222 1.34 -11.53 -7.53
N MET A 223 2.61 -11.16 -7.60
CA MET A 223 3.56 -11.56 -8.67
C MET A 223 4.24 -12.88 -8.38
#